data_d9d7009d2fd90794e8bb77c735ae75a0
#
_entry.id   d9d7009d2fd90794e8bb77c735ae75a0
#
_cell.length_a   1.000
_cell.length_b   1.000
_cell.length_c   1.000
_cell.angle_alpha   90.00
_cell.angle_beta   90.00
_cell.angle_gamma   90.00
#
_symmetry.space_group_name_H-M   'P 1'
#
loop_
_entity.id
_entity.type
_entity.pdbx_description
1 polymer ?
#
loop_
_entity_poly.entity_id
_entity_poly.type
_entity_poly.pdbx_seq_one_letter_code
_entity_poly.pdbx_strand_id
1 'polypeptide(L)'
;MSVIRPKAAVIVGYGINCDRELEEAFRRAGAEPVRVHLNELLAGHDASPYQILALPGGFSFGDDTFSGNIFAKKIIYNSPVKEAFVRHLDDGKLVFGVCNGNQIGTMLNLIPVLGDYFGEPEIAYTNNDSARYEDRGNIHLTVVSQRSHWLKGINMLHNIAVGHGEGRFYTKPETLQKLCEDGLVALKYAHEDGTPADGEYPINPNGSIGDIAGLASEQVLMMMPHPERAIEPYNQDGWTRRKSWLKRRGEALPAEGDGMKIFRNAVEYFD
;
A
#
# COMPACT_ATOMS: atom_id res chain seq x y z
N MET A 1 25.85 16.36 -11.42
CA MET A 1 25.67 15.67 -10.14
C MET A 1 25.12 14.29 -10.46
N SER A 2 25.69 13.21 -9.94
CA SER A 2 25.11 11.86 -10.10
C SER A 2 23.79 11.83 -9.33
N VAL A 3 22.69 11.58 -10.03
CA VAL A 3 21.39 11.33 -9.38
C VAL A 3 21.55 10.09 -8.52
N ILE A 4 21.50 10.23 -7.20
CA ILE A 4 21.53 9.09 -6.27
C ILE A 4 20.15 8.44 -6.36
N ARG A 5 20.09 7.23 -6.93
CA ARG A 5 18.83 6.48 -6.97
C ARG A 5 18.53 5.90 -5.59
N PRO A 6 17.37 6.16 -4.99
CA PRO A 6 17.04 5.54 -3.72
C PRO A 6 16.91 4.02 -3.87
N LYS A 7 17.45 3.27 -2.90
CA LYS A 7 17.33 1.81 -2.86
C LYS A 7 16.04 1.41 -2.16
N ALA A 8 15.29 0.49 -2.78
CA ALA A 8 14.06 -0.04 -2.22
C ALA A 8 14.22 -1.54 -1.91
N ALA A 9 14.14 -1.92 -0.63
CA ALA A 9 14.05 -3.33 -0.26
C ALA A 9 12.61 -3.81 -0.43
N VAL A 10 12.37 -4.66 -1.40
CA VAL A 10 11.11 -5.39 -1.57
C VAL A 10 11.21 -6.66 -0.72
N ILE A 11 10.52 -6.66 0.43
CA ILE A 11 10.65 -7.74 1.43
C ILE A 11 9.76 -8.91 1.04
N VAL A 12 10.38 -10.00 0.62
CA VAL A 12 9.69 -11.20 0.15
C VAL A 12 9.71 -12.31 1.19
N GLY A 13 8.80 -13.28 1.04
CA GLY A 13 8.72 -14.44 1.92
C GLY A 13 7.80 -15.50 1.35
N TYR A 14 7.62 -16.58 2.08
CA TYR A 14 6.75 -17.69 1.65
C TYR A 14 5.31 -17.20 1.45
N GLY A 15 4.75 -17.38 0.25
CA GLY A 15 3.41 -17.00 -0.14
C GLY A 15 3.28 -15.55 -0.65
N ILE A 16 4.31 -14.71 -0.55
CA ILE A 16 4.34 -13.41 -1.22
C ILE A 16 4.45 -13.64 -2.73
N ASN A 17 3.60 -12.96 -3.52
CA ASN A 17 3.54 -13.18 -4.97
C ASN A 17 3.42 -11.89 -5.82
N CYS A 18 3.26 -10.71 -5.20
CA CYS A 18 3.22 -9.41 -5.89
C CYS A 18 4.56 -8.66 -5.83
N ASP A 19 5.64 -9.37 -5.52
CA ASP A 19 6.99 -8.81 -5.37
C ASP A 19 7.56 -8.28 -6.68
N ARG A 20 7.30 -8.95 -7.79
CA ARG A 20 7.82 -8.56 -9.11
C ARG A 20 7.15 -7.31 -9.66
N GLU A 21 5.84 -7.20 -9.51
CA GLU A 21 5.07 -6.02 -9.89
C GLU A 21 5.53 -4.79 -9.07
N LEU A 22 5.73 -4.99 -7.77
CA LEU A 22 6.21 -3.93 -6.89
C LEU A 22 7.66 -3.53 -7.20
N GLU A 23 8.54 -4.49 -7.46
CA GLU A 23 9.90 -4.25 -7.93
C GLU A 23 9.91 -3.42 -9.22
N GLU A 24 9.07 -3.80 -10.20
CA GLU A 24 8.97 -3.09 -11.49
C GLU A 24 8.45 -1.66 -11.30
N ALA A 25 7.46 -1.45 -10.43
CA ALA A 25 6.93 -0.12 -10.13
C ALA A 25 8.02 0.81 -9.57
N PHE A 26 8.81 0.36 -8.61
CA PHE A 26 9.94 1.14 -8.07
C PHE A 26 11.04 1.39 -9.11
N ARG A 27 11.37 0.37 -9.93
CA ARG A 27 12.39 0.53 -11.00
C ARG A 27 11.97 1.59 -12.00
N ARG A 28 10.71 1.61 -12.43
CA ARG A 28 10.18 2.60 -13.37
C ARG A 28 10.08 3.99 -12.76
N ALA A 29 9.83 4.08 -11.46
CA ALA A 29 9.89 5.36 -10.76
C ALA A 29 11.31 5.95 -10.67
N GLY A 30 12.35 5.13 -10.87
CA GLY A 30 13.75 5.56 -10.84
C GLY A 30 14.53 5.06 -9.63
N ALA A 31 13.93 4.26 -8.75
CA ALA A 31 14.63 3.61 -7.65
C ALA A 31 15.49 2.43 -8.11
N GLU A 32 16.34 1.94 -7.22
CA GLU A 32 17.07 0.67 -7.34
C GLU A 32 16.43 -0.38 -6.40
N PRO A 33 15.44 -1.16 -6.89
CA PRO A 33 14.79 -2.16 -6.06
C PRO A 33 15.65 -3.41 -5.90
N VAL A 34 15.62 -3.98 -4.70
CA VAL A 34 16.28 -5.25 -4.36
C VAL A 34 15.29 -6.11 -3.60
N ARG A 35 15.08 -7.36 -4.05
CA ARG A 35 14.27 -8.31 -3.29
C ARG A 35 15.10 -8.90 -2.15
N VAL A 36 14.62 -8.74 -0.92
CA VAL A 36 15.25 -9.24 0.30
C VAL A 36 14.32 -10.25 0.94
N HIS A 37 14.75 -11.50 1.07
CA HIS A 37 13.91 -12.51 1.69
C HIS A 37 13.82 -12.31 3.20
N LEU A 38 12.64 -12.53 3.79
CA LEU A 38 12.42 -12.41 5.24
C LEU A 38 13.49 -13.18 6.04
N ASN A 39 13.85 -14.37 5.61
CA ASN A 39 14.88 -15.17 6.30
C ASN A 39 16.26 -14.50 6.30
N GLU A 40 16.60 -13.72 5.27
CA GLU A 40 17.84 -12.95 5.24
C GLU A 40 17.80 -11.85 6.29
N LEU A 41 16.68 -11.11 6.39
CA LEU A 41 16.49 -10.12 7.45
C LEU A 41 16.58 -10.75 8.84
N LEU A 42 15.92 -11.90 9.05
CA LEU A 42 15.96 -12.63 10.32
C LEU A 42 17.36 -13.17 10.65
N ALA A 43 18.19 -13.41 9.64
CA ALA A 43 19.59 -13.82 9.78
C ALA A 43 20.58 -12.64 9.93
N GLY A 44 20.08 -11.40 9.98
CA GLY A 44 20.91 -10.21 10.23
C GLY A 44 21.31 -9.44 8.97
N HIS A 45 20.62 -9.62 7.85
CA HIS A 45 20.83 -8.76 6.68
C HIS A 45 20.65 -7.27 7.05
N ASP A 46 21.64 -6.45 6.71
CA ASP A 46 21.63 -5.03 7.01
C ASP A 46 20.59 -4.27 6.16
N ALA A 47 19.58 -3.70 6.81
CA ALA A 47 18.57 -2.90 6.17
C ALA A 47 18.93 -1.39 6.05
N SER A 48 20.04 -0.96 6.64
CA SER A 48 20.46 0.45 6.69
C SER A 48 20.70 1.10 5.31
N PRO A 49 21.18 0.37 4.26
CA PRO A 49 21.42 0.95 2.95
C PRO A 49 20.15 1.30 2.17
N TYR A 50 18.98 0.82 2.59
CA TYR A 50 17.74 1.08 1.86
C TYR A 50 17.07 2.36 2.36
N GLN A 51 16.51 3.14 1.42
CA GLN A 51 15.70 4.33 1.66
C GLN A 51 14.22 3.98 1.77
N ILE A 52 13.79 2.86 1.18
CA ILE A 52 12.42 2.40 1.18
C ILE A 52 12.39 0.94 1.61
N LEU A 53 11.50 0.61 2.56
CA LEU A 53 11.11 -0.77 2.88
C LEU A 53 9.71 -1.01 2.31
N ALA A 54 9.55 -2.01 1.46
CA ALA A 54 8.30 -2.30 0.78
C ALA A 54 7.83 -3.72 1.10
N LEU A 55 6.60 -3.83 1.61
CA LEU A 55 5.90 -5.07 1.94
C LEU A 55 4.90 -5.38 0.82
N PRO A 56 5.18 -6.35 -0.06
CA PRO A 56 4.32 -6.69 -1.18
C PRO A 56 3.03 -7.40 -0.76
N GLY A 57 2.10 -7.47 -1.71
CA GLY A 57 0.92 -8.32 -1.62
C GLY A 57 1.23 -9.82 -1.79
N GLY A 58 0.26 -10.63 -1.44
CA GLY A 58 0.34 -12.09 -1.52
C GLY A 58 -0.52 -12.77 -0.46
N PHE A 59 -0.11 -13.98 -0.12
CA PHE A 59 -0.76 -14.86 0.86
C PHE A 59 0.33 -15.45 1.78
N SER A 60 0.95 -14.58 2.59
CA SER A 60 2.12 -14.97 3.37
C SER A 60 1.80 -16.13 4.32
N PHE A 61 2.61 -17.20 4.22
CA PHE A 61 2.42 -18.45 4.98
C PHE A 61 1.03 -19.09 4.80
N GLY A 62 0.36 -18.86 3.64
CA GLY A 62 -0.92 -19.47 3.31
C GLY A 62 -2.14 -18.84 4.00
N ASP A 63 -1.94 -17.72 4.71
CA ASP A 63 -2.98 -17.03 5.52
C ASP A 63 -3.68 -17.93 6.56
N ASP A 64 -3.04 -19.03 6.97
CA ASP A 64 -3.60 -20.07 7.83
C ASP A 64 -4.08 -19.55 9.21
N THR A 65 -3.54 -18.41 9.66
CA THR A 65 -3.86 -17.82 10.98
C THR A 65 -4.16 -16.32 10.87
N PHE A 66 -4.95 -15.91 9.90
CA PHE A 66 -5.16 -14.54 9.41
C PHE A 66 -4.01 -14.03 8.53
N SER A 67 -4.41 -13.30 7.49
CA SER A 67 -3.49 -12.73 6.51
C SER A 67 -2.43 -11.84 7.15
N GLY A 68 -1.17 -12.13 6.85
CA GLY A 68 -0.01 -11.36 7.35
C GLY A 68 0.47 -11.70 8.76
N ASN A 69 -0.30 -12.45 9.56
CA ASN A 69 -0.01 -12.65 10.99
C ASN A 69 1.33 -13.38 11.23
N ILE A 70 1.58 -14.52 10.58
CA ILE A 70 2.82 -15.28 10.77
C ILE A 70 4.05 -14.45 10.38
N PHE A 71 3.95 -13.73 9.26
CA PHE A 71 5.03 -12.87 8.78
C PHE A 71 5.35 -11.78 9.80
N ALA A 72 4.34 -11.08 10.29
CA ALA A 72 4.49 -10.03 11.30
C ALA A 72 5.07 -10.59 12.61
N LYS A 73 4.57 -11.73 13.10
CA LYS A 73 5.10 -12.37 14.32
C LYS A 73 6.57 -12.75 14.20
N LYS A 74 7.04 -13.21 13.04
CA LYS A 74 8.48 -13.46 12.82
C LYS A 74 9.32 -12.20 12.97
N ILE A 75 8.82 -11.04 12.56
CA ILE A 75 9.50 -9.74 12.76
C ILE A 75 9.42 -9.32 14.23
N ILE A 76 8.23 -9.35 14.85
CA ILE A 76 8.00 -8.92 16.23
C ILE A 76 8.90 -9.66 17.22
N TYR A 77 9.06 -10.97 17.03
CA TYR A 77 9.91 -11.80 17.89
C TYR A 77 11.39 -11.81 17.52
N ASN A 78 11.82 -10.98 16.55
CA ASN A 78 13.21 -10.78 16.18
C ASN A 78 13.64 -9.35 16.50
N SER A 79 14.20 -9.12 17.69
CA SER A 79 14.57 -7.78 18.16
C SER A 79 15.46 -7.01 17.19
N PRO A 80 16.52 -7.60 16.58
CA PRO A 80 17.35 -6.89 15.60
C PRO A 80 16.56 -6.35 14.40
N VAL A 81 15.62 -7.14 13.85
CA VAL A 81 14.78 -6.71 12.70
C VAL A 81 13.81 -5.63 13.14
N LYS A 82 13.15 -5.80 14.28
CA LYS A 82 12.27 -4.80 14.88
C LYS A 82 12.98 -3.45 15.05
N GLU A 83 14.17 -3.45 15.66
CA GLU A 83 14.99 -2.26 15.84
C GLU A 83 15.44 -1.64 14.51
N ALA A 84 15.71 -2.46 13.48
CA ALA A 84 16.04 -1.97 12.15
C ALA A 84 14.87 -1.19 11.52
N PHE A 85 13.62 -1.65 11.68
CA PHE A 85 12.43 -0.91 11.24
C PHE A 85 12.26 0.41 12.01
N VAL A 86 12.44 0.41 13.33
CA VAL A 86 12.36 1.63 14.13
C VAL A 86 13.40 2.64 13.66
N ARG A 87 14.66 2.25 13.57
CA ARG A 87 15.74 3.13 13.06
C ARG A 87 15.44 3.63 11.65
N HIS A 88 14.87 2.80 10.78
CA HIS A 88 14.50 3.19 9.42
C HIS A 88 13.49 4.35 9.43
N LEU A 89 12.49 4.30 10.31
CA LEU A 89 11.52 5.38 10.48
C LEU A 89 12.13 6.61 11.15
N ASP A 90 12.95 6.42 12.17
CA ASP A 90 13.65 7.51 12.86
C ASP A 90 14.61 8.27 11.92
N ASP A 91 15.21 7.57 10.96
CA ASP A 91 16.05 8.15 9.90
C ASP A 91 15.26 8.93 8.82
N GLY A 92 13.95 9.06 8.93
CA GLY A 92 13.11 9.74 7.94
C GLY A 92 12.87 8.94 6.65
N LYS A 93 13.14 7.64 6.66
CA LYS A 93 12.99 6.77 5.49
C LYS A 93 11.56 6.26 5.32
N LEU A 94 11.23 5.76 4.13
CA LEU A 94 9.86 5.44 3.76
C LEU A 94 9.52 3.95 3.91
N VAL A 95 8.27 3.68 4.30
CA VAL A 95 7.72 2.31 4.36
C VAL A 95 6.42 2.24 3.57
N PHE A 96 6.29 1.21 2.74
CA PHE A 96 5.11 0.93 1.93
C PHE A 96 4.58 -0.48 2.20
N GLY A 97 3.28 -0.63 2.35
CA GLY A 97 2.63 -1.93 2.45
C GLY A 97 1.36 -1.99 1.61
N VAL A 98 1.25 -3.01 0.77
CA VAL A 98 0.11 -3.20 -0.12
C VAL A 98 -0.54 -4.57 0.08
N CYS A 99 -1.89 -4.62 0.17
CA CYS A 99 -2.67 -5.85 0.32
C CYS A 99 -2.17 -6.69 1.51
N ASN A 100 -1.58 -7.86 1.30
CA ASN A 100 -0.98 -8.65 2.38
C ASN A 100 0.14 -7.89 3.11
N GLY A 101 0.93 -7.06 2.39
CA GLY A 101 1.92 -6.17 3.01
C GLY A 101 1.29 -5.11 3.92
N ASN A 102 0.13 -4.59 3.58
CA ASN A 102 -0.65 -3.71 4.46
C ASN A 102 -1.14 -4.46 5.72
N GLN A 103 -1.62 -5.70 5.57
CA GLN A 103 -2.01 -6.53 6.72
C GLN A 103 -0.80 -6.82 7.64
N ILE A 104 0.37 -7.13 7.07
CA ILE A 104 1.62 -7.28 7.82
C ILE A 104 1.95 -5.97 8.56
N GLY A 105 1.96 -4.83 7.87
CA GLY A 105 2.25 -3.52 8.45
C GLY A 105 1.29 -3.13 9.58
N THR A 106 0.01 -3.48 9.44
CA THR A 106 -1.02 -3.31 10.48
C THR A 106 -0.72 -4.17 11.70
N MET A 107 -0.38 -5.44 11.52
CA MET A 107 0.01 -6.34 12.62
C MET A 107 1.33 -5.91 13.30
N LEU A 108 2.21 -5.21 12.58
CA LEU A 108 3.41 -4.58 13.13
C LEU A 108 3.12 -3.24 13.82
N ASN A 109 1.87 -2.76 13.76
CA ASN A 109 1.47 -1.44 14.23
C ASN A 109 2.38 -0.31 13.70
N LEU A 110 2.65 -0.30 12.38
CA LEU A 110 3.53 0.70 11.75
C LEU A 110 2.86 2.07 11.57
N ILE A 111 1.55 2.18 11.82
CA ILE A 111 0.80 3.43 11.93
C ILE A 111 0.08 3.39 13.30
N PRO A 112 0.79 3.63 14.40
CA PRO A 112 0.20 3.59 15.73
C PRO A 112 -0.77 4.76 15.92
N VAL A 113 -1.92 4.50 16.54
CA VAL A 113 -2.97 5.49 16.81
C VAL A 113 -2.93 5.91 18.28
N LEU A 114 -2.88 4.95 19.20
CA LEU A 114 -2.91 5.16 20.64
C LEU A 114 -1.64 4.68 21.37
N GLY A 115 -0.76 3.97 20.65
CA GLY A 115 0.41 3.33 21.24
C GLY A 115 1.68 3.55 20.43
N ASP A 116 2.59 2.61 20.56
CA ASP A 116 3.91 2.64 19.93
C ASP A 116 4.00 1.67 18.74
N TYR A 117 5.00 1.87 17.89
CA TYR A 117 5.38 0.89 16.88
C TYR A 117 5.60 -0.49 17.52
N PHE A 118 5.13 -1.53 16.85
CA PHE A 118 5.19 -2.92 17.32
C PHE A 118 4.40 -3.19 18.60
N GLY A 119 3.51 -2.28 19.00
CA GLY A 119 2.52 -2.49 20.06
C GLY A 119 1.36 -3.38 19.60
N GLU A 120 0.31 -3.46 20.45
CA GLU A 120 -0.90 -4.19 20.08
C GLU A 120 -1.63 -3.46 18.95
N PRO A 121 -2.02 -4.16 17.86
CA PRO A 121 -2.71 -3.55 16.74
C PRO A 121 -4.11 -3.04 17.17
N GLU A 122 -4.41 -1.80 16.83
CA GLU A 122 -5.70 -1.14 17.11
C GLU A 122 -6.67 -1.25 15.94
N ILE A 123 -6.17 -1.78 14.83
CA ILE A 123 -6.85 -1.91 13.54
C ILE A 123 -6.77 -3.38 13.12
N ALA A 124 -7.79 -3.86 12.42
CA ALA A 124 -7.81 -5.19 11.85
C ALA A 124 -8.29 -5.15 10.38
N TYR A 125 -7.81 -6.09 9.61
CA TYR A 125 -8.42 -6.47 8.34
C TYR A 125 -9.10 -7.83 8.51
N THR A 126 -10.34 -7.93 8.04
CA THR A 126 -11.17 -9.13 8.19
C THR A 126 -11.81 -9.51 6.86
N ASN A 127 -12.56 -10.61 6.85
CA ASN A 127 -13.24 -11.08 5.66
C ASN A 127 -14.10 -9.99 5.02
N ASN A 128 -14.07 -9.92 3.69
CA ASN A 128 -14.94 -9.07 2.92
C ASN A 128 -16.41 -9.35 3.29
N ASP A 129 -17.27 -8.34 3.25
CA ASP A 129 -18.71 -8.51 3.52
C ASP A 129 -19.39 -9.51 2.57
N SER A 130 -18.88 -9.64 1.34
CA SER A 130 -19.34 -10.64 0.39
C SER A 130 -19.00 -12.09 0.77
N ALA A 131 -18.13 -12.29 1.78
CA ALA A 131 -17.53 -13.58 2.14
C ALA A 131 -16.83 -14.28 0.96
N ARG A 132 -16.38 -13.52 -0.04
CA ARG A 132 -15.71 -13.99 -1.24
C ARG A 132 -14.42 -13.23 -1.50
N TYR A 133 -13.56 -13.80 -2.32
CA TYR A 133 -12.43 -13.11 -2.90
C TYR A 133 -12.95 -12.04 -3.89
N GLU A 134 -12.60 -10.79 -3.66
CA GLU A 134 -12.92 -9.67 -4.56
C GLU A 134 -11.70 -9.40 -5.44
N ASP A 135 -11.90 -9.51 -6.76
CA ASP A 135 -10.89 -9.23 -7.79
C ASP A 135 -11.48 -8.24 -8.80
N ARG A 136 -10.99 -6.99 -8.77
CA ARG A 136 -11.51 -5.89 -9.58
C ARG A 136 -10.38 -4.98 -10.05
N GLY A 137 -10.47 -4.48 -11.28
CA GLY A 137 -9.50 -3.58 -11.89
C GLY A 137 -9.95 -2.11 -11.99
N ASN A 138 -11.13 -1.77 -11.48
CA ASN A 138 -11.77 -0.47 -11.69
C ASN A 138 -12.13 0.27 -10.39
N ILE A 139 -11.33 0.09 -9.36
CA ILE A 139 -11.53 0.79 -8.08
C ILE A 139 -10.97 2.21 -8.18
N HIS A 140 -11.72 3.17 -7.67
CA HIS A 140 -11.31 4.57 -7.59
C HIS A 140 -11.09 4.96 -6.13
N LEU A 141 -10.07 5.77 -5.89
CA LEU A 141 -9.67 6.19 -4.55
C LEU A 141 -9.56 7.71 -4.48
N THR A 142 -10.19 8.29 -3.49
CA THR A 142 -9.97 9.69 -3.13
C THR A 142 -8.88 9.78 -2.07
N VAL A 143 -7.93 10.69 -2.26
CA VAL A 143 -6.93 11.05 -1.25
C VAL A 143 -7.55 12.09 -0.33
N VAL A 144 -7.76 11.71 0.93
CA VAL A 144 -8.42 12.57 1.93
C VAL A 144 -7.44 13.22 2.91
N SER A 145 -6.16 12.83 2.85
CA SER A 145 -5.08 13.44 3.63
C SER A 145 -3.82 13.61 2.77
N GLN A 146 -3.26 14.80 2.76
CA GLN A 146 -2.01 15.15 2.06
C GLN A 146 -0.77 15.05 2.96
N ARG A 147 -0.91 14.48 4.15
CA ARG A 147 0.16 14.39 5.14
C ARG A 147 1.34 13.53 4.67
N SER A 148 1.05 12.49 3.89
CA SER A 148 2.04 11.51 3.48
C SER A 148 2.86 11.96 2.28
N HIS A 149 4.17 11.76 2.34
CA HIS A 149 5.08 11.97 1.21
C HIS A 149 4.69 11.12 -0.01
N TRP A 150 4.12 9.94 0.20
CA TRP A 150 3.65 9.05 -0.86
C TRP A 150 2.51 9.62 -1.71
N LEU A 151 1.65 10.46 -1.10
CA LEU A 151 0.41 10.95 -1.70
C LEU A 151 0.44 12.43 -2.07
N LYS A 152 1.59 13.08 -1.93
CA LYS A 152 1.76 14.51 -2.20
C LYS A 152 1.26 14.89 -3.59
N GLY A 153 0.33 15.86 -3.64
CA GLY A 153 -0.23 16.38 -4.89
C GLY A 153 -1.19 15.43 -5.62
N ILE A 154 -1.51 14.28 -5.06
CA ILE A 154 -2.49 13.34 -5.61
C ILE A 154 -3.84 13.62 -4.96
N ASN A 155 -4.88 13.88 -5.77
CA ASN A 155 -6.25 14.03 -5.28
C ASN A 155 -7.06 12.77 -5.47
N MET A 156 -6.85 12.07 -6.58
CA MET A 156 -7.53 10.82 -6.92
C MET A 156 -6.60 9.85 -7.63
N LEU A 157 -6.91 8.56 -7.45
CA LEU A 157 -6.33 7.46 -8.19
C LEU A 157 -7.46 6.67 -8.86
N HIS A 158 -7.36 6.49 -10.16
CA HIS A 158 -8.38 5.80 -10.95
C HIS A 158 -7.92 4.42 -11.38
N ASN A 159 -8.88 3.49 -11.44
CA ASN A 159 -8.67 2.13 -11.96
C ASN A 159 -7.52 1.39 -11.26
N ILE A 160 -7.51 1.45 -9.94
CA ILE A 160 -6.58 0.68 -9.11
C ILE A 160 -7.17 -0.71 -8.89
N ALA A 161 -6.36 -1.74 -9.01
CA ALA A 161 -6.80 -3.11 -8.81
C ALA A 161 -6.94 -3.45 -7.32
N VAL A 162 -7.91 -4.31 -6.98
CA VAL A 162 -7.98 -5.01 -5.70
C VAL A 162 -8.00 -6.51 -5.93
N GLY A 163 -7.45 -7.28 -5.00
CA GLY A 163 -7.45 -8.74 -5.06
C GLY A 163 -7.26 -9.31 -3.65
N HIS A 164 -8.36 -9.53 -2.90
CA HIS A 164 -8.31 -9.96 -1.50
C HIS A 164 -9.57 -10.69 -1.03
N GLY A 165 -9.41 -11.60 -0.07
CA GLY A 165 -10.48 -12.23 0.70
C GLY A 165 -10.69 -11.54 2.04
N GLU A 166 -9.62 -11.01 2.64
CA GLU A 166 -9.58 -10.33 3.93
C GLU A 166 -9.15 -8.87 3.75
N GLY A 167 -9.98 -8.06 3.05
CA GLY A 167 -9.67 -6.67 2.74
C GLY A 167 -10.44 -5.64 3.55
N ARG A 168 -11.42 -6.08 4.38
CA ARG A 168 -12.31 -5.20 5.12
C ARG A 168 -11.60 -4.55 6.30
N PHE A 169 -11.40 -3.26 6.23
CA PHE A 169 -10.90 -2.46 7.34
C PHE A 169 -11.92 -2.40 8.47
N TYR A 170 -11.46 -2.67 9.69
CA TYR A 170 -12.27 -2.62 10.91
C TYR A 170 -11.46 -2.03 12.06
N THR A 171 -12.09 -1.19 12.87
CA THR A 171 -11.56 -0.67 14.12
C THR A 171 -12.70 -0.24 15.05
N LYS A 172 -12.38 0.07 16.31
CA LYS A 172 -13.34 0.61 17.26
C LYS A 172 -13.71 2.05 16.94
N PRO A 173 -14.92 2.53 17.31
CA PRO A 173 -15.35 3.90 17.03
C PRO A 173 -14.38 4.98 17.53
N GLU A 174 -13.85 4.83 18.75
CA GLU A 174 -12.89 5.77 19.32
C GLU A 174 -11.57 5.83 18.56
N THR A 175 -11.07 4.69 18.10
CA THR A 175 -9.87 4.62 17.24
C THR A 175 -10.14 5.23 15.86
N LEU A 176 -11.31 4.96 15.29
CA LEU A 176 -11.71 5.56 14.01
C LEU A 176 -11.76 7.08 14.08
N GLN A 177 -12.37 7.62 15.16
CA GLN A 177 -12.42 9.07 15.38
C GLN A 177 -11.00 9.65 15.42
N LYS A 178 -10.11 9.04 16.20
CA LYS A 178 -8.73 9.50 16.33
C LYS A 178 -7.95 9.40 15.00
N LEU A 179 -8.12 8.33 14.24
CA LEU A 179 -7.54 8.21 12.90
C LEU A 179 -7.93 9.37 11.97
N CYS A 180 -9.20 9.80 12.06
CA CYS A 180 -9.69 10.93 11.28
C CYS A 180 -9.13 12.26 11.80
N GLU A 181 -9.14 12.48 13.12
CA GLU A 181 -8.63 13.70 13.76
C GLU A 181 -7.13 13.90 13.51
N ASP A 182 -6.35 12.84 13.56
CA ASP A 182 -4.90 12.86 13.34
C ASP A 182 -4.54 12.87 11.84
N GLY A 183 -5.54 12.81 10.94
CA GLY A 183 -5.33 12.79 9.48
C GLY A 183 -4.60 11.54 8.97
N LEU A 184 -4.72 10.42 9.69
CA LEU A 184 -4.09 9.14 9.32
C LEU A 184 -4.92 8.35 8.31
N VAL A 185 -6.22 8.61 8.17
CA VAL A 185 -7.01 8.11 7.04
C VAL A 185 -6.54 8.84 5.80
N ALA A 186 -5.92 8.11 4.87
CA ALA A 186 -5.28 8.72 3.70
C ALA A 186 -6.06 8.48 2.40
N LEU A 187 -6.59 7.28 2.24
CA LEU A 187 -7.30 6.85 1.04
C LEU A 187 -8.67 6.30 1.38
N LYS A 188 -9.67 6.69 0.60
CA LYS A 188 -11.03 6.16 0.67
C LYS A 188 -11.49 5.64 -0.68
N TYR A 189 -12.30 4.59 -0.67
CA TYR A 189 -13.05 4.15 -1.85
C TYR A 189 -14.04 5.21 -2.28
N ALA A 190 -14.14 5.46 -3.57
CA ALA A 190 -14.97 6.52 -4.15
C ALA A 190 -15.49 6.12 -5.54
N HIS A 191 -16.50 6.82 -6.01
CA HIS A 191 -16.91 6.78 -7.40
C HIS A 191 -15.85 7.40 -8.32
N GLU A 192 -15.97 7.18 -9.64
CA GLU A 192 -15.04 7.72 -10.63
C GLU A 192 -14.96 9.27 -10.61
N ASP A 193 -16.03 9.95 -10.22
CA ASP A 193 -16.11 11.42 -10.08
C ASP A 193 -15.60 11.96 -8.74
N GLY A 194 -15.16 11.08 -7.83
CA GLY A 194 -14.65 11.42 -6.50
C GLY A 194 -15.70 11.51 -5.40
N THR A 195 -16.99 11.28 -5.71
CA THR A 195 -18.01 11.21 -4.68
C THR A 195 -17.79 10.00 -3.77
N PRO A 196 -18.07 10.10 -2.45
CA PRO A 196 -17.90 9.00 -1.51
C PRO A 196 -18.66 7.73 -1.93
N ALA A 197 -18.09 6.58 -1.60
CA ALA A 197 -18.77 5.29 -1.82
C ALA A 197 -19.95 5.08 -0.87
N ASP A 198 -19.93 5.71 0.31
CA ASP A 198 -20.96 5.60 1.37
C ASP A 198 -21.36 4.14 1.67
N GLY A 199 -20.38 3.24 1.65
CA GLY A 199 -20.57 1.80 1.87
C GLY A 199 -21.18 1.05 0.67
N GLU A 200 -21.45 1.71 -0.45
CA GLU A 200 -22.09 1.09 -1.62
C GLU A 200 -21.17 0.05 -2.28
N TYR A 201 -21.64 -1.18 -2.38
CA TYR A 201 -21.00 -2.21 -3.18
C TYR A 201 -21.40 -2.07 -4.67
N PRO A 202 -20.50 -2.17 -5.65
CA PRO A 202 -19.11 -2.60 -5.54
C PRO A 202 -18.08 -1.47 -5.39
N ILE A 203 -18.48 -0.24 -5.16
CA ILE A 203 -17.58 0.92 -5.04
C ILE A 203 -16.67 0.76 -3.83
N ASN A 204 -17.25 0.45 -2.65
CA ASN A 204 -16.54 -0.11 -1.52
C ASN A 204 -16.59 -1.64 -1.65
N PRO A 205 -15.51 -2.30 -2.15
CA PRO A 205 -15.58 -3.69 -2.58
C PRO A 205 -15.60 -4.70 -1.43
N ASN A 206 -15.31 -4.28 -0.22
CA ASN A 206 -15.05 -5.17 0.92
C ASN A 206 -15.84 -4.83 2.18
N GLY A 207 -16.60 -3.72 2.20
CA GLY A 207 -17.37 -3.28 3.36
C GLY A 207 -16.51 -2.58 4.43
N SER A 208 -15.37 -2.01 4.07
CA SER A 208 -14.50 -1.23 4.97
C SER A 208 -15.26 -0.09 5.64
N ILE A 209 -15.13 0.05 6.96
CA ILE A 209 -15.77 1.12 7.73
C ILE A 209 -15.28 2.48 7.20
N GLY A 210 -16.23 3.39 6.96
CA GLY A 210 -15.96 4.75 6.47
C GLY A 210 -15.25 4.79 5.12
N ASP A 211 -15.41 3.73 4.31
CA ASP A 211 -14.80 3.53 3.00
C ASP A 211 -13.27 3.54 3.02
N ILE A 212 -12.66 3.26 4.15
CA ILE A 212 -11.20 3.34 4.30
C ILE A 212 -10.52 2.28 3.44
N ALA A 213 -9.69 2.75 2.49
CA ALA A 213 -8.90 1.93 1.58
C ALA A 213 -7.40 1.90 1.96
N GLY A 214 -6.95 2.90 2.72
CA GLY A 214 -5.57 2.99 3.17
C GLY A 214 -5.34 4.06 4.23
N LEU A 215 -4.33 3.81 5.05
CA LEU A 215 -3.85 4.71 6.09
C LEU A 215 -2.44 5.19 5.75
N ALA A 216 -2.09 6.40 6.19
CA ALA A 216 -0.73 6.88 6.06
C ALA A 216 -0.34 7.81 7.22
N SER A 217 0.91 7.70 7.62
CA SER A 217 1.66 8.76 8.31
C SER A 217 2.48 9.55 7.29
N GLU A 218 3.38 10.41 7.73
CA GLU A 218 4.28 11.12 6.81
C GLU A 218 5.12 10.15 5.96
N GLN A 219 5.68 9.11 6.59
CA GLN A 219 6.64 8.19 5.99
C GLN A 219 6.04 6.84 5.58
N VAL A 220 4.93 6.44 6.20
CA VAL A 220 4.34 5.11 6.01
C VAL A 220 3.06 5.23 5.19
N LEU A 221 2.92 4.41 4.16
CA LEU A 221 1.66 4.21 3.44
C LEU A 221 1.29 2.73 3.45
N MET A 222 0.10 2.43 3.99
CA MET A 222 -0.50 1.11 4.04
C MET A 222 -1.84 1.12 3.34
N MET A 223 -2.01 0.31 2.28
CA MET A 223 -3.24 0.30 1.48
C MET A 223 -3.62 -1.10 0.99
N MET A 224 -4.92 -1.36 0.87
CA MET A 224 -5.42 -2.63 0.33
C MET A 224 -5.37 -2.71 -1.21
N PRO A 225 -5.76 -1.65 -1.95
CA PRO A 225 -5.64 -1.64 -3.41
C PRO A 225 -4.18 -1.68 -3.89
N HIS A 226 -3.96 -2.22 -5.10
CA HIS A 226 -2.66 -2.50 -5.71
C HIS A 226 -2.24 -1.42 -6.73
N PRO A 227 -1.56 -0.34 -6.35
CA PRO A 227 -1.10 0.66 -7.31
C PRO A 227 -0.03 0.11 -8.26
N GLU A 228 0.77 -0.89 -7.84
CA GLU A 228 1.78 -1.54 -8.67
C GLU A 228 1.19 -2.32 -9.85
N ARG A 229 -0.10 -2.66 -9.79
CA ARG A 229 -0.85 -3.27 -10.89
C ARG A 229 -1.52 -2.25 -11.81
N ALA A 230 -1.42 -0.97 -11.49
CA ALA A 230 -2.00 0.14 -12.25
C ALA A 230 -0.92 1.13 -12.73
N ILE A 231 0.29 0.66 -12.97
CA ILE A 231 1.42 1.48 -13.44
C ILE A 231 1.39 1.72 -14.95
N GLU A 232 0.69 0.87 -15.69
CA GLU A 232 0.54 1.00 -17.13
C GLU A 232 -0.89 1.41 -17.50
N PRO A 233 -1.07 2.27 -18.50
CA PRO A 233 -2.42 2.65 -18.95
C PRO A 233 -3.26 1.46 -19.40
N TYR A 234 -2.62 0.44 -20.00
CA TYR A 234 -3.31 -0.73 -20.54
C TYR A 234 -3.69 -1.77 -19.46
N ASN A 235 -3.23 -1.62 -18.23
CA ASN A 235 -3.67 -2.43 -17.10
C ASN A 235 -5.01 -1.97 -16.52
N GLN A 236 -5.53 -0.83 -17.02
CA GLN A 236 -6.81 -0.26 -16.55
C GLN A 236 -7.99 -0.87 -17.29
N ASP A 237 -9.06 -1.14 -16.57
CA ASP A 237 -10.33 -1.56 -17.16
C ASP A 237 -10.83 -0.55 -18.18
N GLY A 238 -11.38 -1.06 -19.29
CA GLY A 238 -11.88 -0.20 -20.37
C GLY A 238 -10.81 0.53 -21.19
N TRP A 239 -9.52 0.21 -21.03
CA TRP A 239 -8.42 0.87 -21.73
C TRP A 239 -8.62 0.94 -23.25
N THR A 240 -9.06 -0.15 -23.88
CA THR A 240 -9.27 -0.18 -25.36
C THR A 240 -10.28 0.88 -25.80
N ARG A 241 -11.37 1.06 -25.05
CA ARG A 241 -12.39 2.09 -25.28
C ARG A 241 -11.81 3.48 -25.06
N ARG A 242 -11.15 3.71 -23.92
CA ARG A 242 -10.51 4.98 -23.56
C ARG A 242 -9.46 5.38 -24.59
N LYS A 243 -8.57 4.47 -24.99
CA LYS A 243 -7.56 4.67 -26.04
C LYS A 243 -8.18 5.09 -27.37
N SER A 244 -9.23 4.42 -27.80
CA SER A 244 -9.95 4.73 -29.04
C SER A 244 -10.62 6.10 -28.97
N TRP A 245 -11.18 6.46 -27.82
CA TRP A 245 -11.81 7.76 -27.57
C TRP A 245 -10.78 8.90 -27.64
N LEU A 246 -9.66 8.79 -26.92
CA LEU A 246 -8.55 9.76 -26.92
C LEU A 246 -8.02 9.98 -28.32
N LYS A 247 -7.74 8.89 -29.07
CA LYS A 247 -7.24 8.98 -30.47
C LYS A 247 -8.21 9.73 -31.39
N ARG A 248 -9.53 9.50 -31.26
CA ARG A 248 -10.53 10.21 -32.08
C ARG A 248 -10.57 11.71 -31.80
N ARG A 249 -10.19 12.13 -30.61
CA ARG A 249 -10.13 13.54 -30.20
C ARG A 249 -8.77 14.19 -30.45
N GLY A 250 -7.80 13.42 -30.95
CA GLY A 250 -6.44 13.92 -31.15
C GLY A 250 -5.70 14.17 -29.82
N GLU A 251 -6.18 13.59 -28.71
CA GLU A 251 -5.58 13.72 -27.41
C GLU A 251 -4.42 12.73 -27.23
N ALA A 252 -3.37 13.15 -26.51
CA ALA A 252 -2.22 12.30 -26.22
C ALA A 252 -2.65 11.12 -25.33
N LEU A 253 -2.08 9.95 -25.59
CA LEU A 253 -2.27 8.81 -24.71
C LEU A 253 -1.44 9.01 -23.43
N PRO A 254 -1.99 8.68 -22.23
CA PRO A 254 -1.21 8.72 -21.02
C PRO A 254 -0.01 7.77 -21.15
N ALA A 255 1.15 8.22 -20.68
CA ALA A 255 2.37 7.42 -20.69
C ALA A 255 2.37 6.35 -19.57
N GLU A 256 1.65 6.63 -18.49
CA GLU A 256 1.62 5.82 -17.27
C GLU A 256 0.19 5.70 -16.73
N GLY A 257 -0.04 4.65 -15.94
CA GLY A 257 -1.24 4.49 -15.14
C GLY A 257 -1.15 5.28 -13.82
N ASP A 258 -2.28 5.50 -13.18
CA ASP A 258 -2.37 6.34 -11.98
C ASP A 258 -1.57 5.81 -10.79
N GLY A 259 -1.35 4.50 -10.69
CA GLY A 259 -0.54 3.89 -9.65
C GLY A 259 0.91 4.38 -9.63
N MET A 260 1.48 4.79 -10.78
CA MET A 260 2.85 5.30 -10.85
C MET A 260 3.08 6.56 -10.02
N LYS A 261 2.06 7.38 -9.81
CA LYS A 261 2.17 8.64 -9.06
C LYS A 261 2.72 8.41 -7.64
N ILE A 262 2.27 7.34 -6.97
CA ILE A 262 2.70 6.97 -5.62
C ILE A 262 4.20 6.66 -5.59
N PHE A 263 4.67 5.85 -6.54
CA PHE A 263 6.08 5.42 -6.60
C PHE A 263 7.02 6.57 -7.00
N ARG A 264 6.56 7.48 -7.88
CA ARG A 264 7.32 8.69 -8.24
C ARG A 264 7.49 9.61 -7.04
N ASN A 265 6.43 9.87 -6.29
CA ASN A 265 6.49 10.68 -5.06
C ASN A 265 7.51 10.10 -4.06
N ALA A 266 7.54 8.78 -3.93
CA ALA A 266 8.49 8.11 -3.04
C ALA A 266 9.96 8.29 -3.48
N VAL A 267 10.22 8.29 -4.79
CA VAL A 267 11.57 8.52 -5.31
C VAL A 267 11.95 9.98 -5.20
N GLU A 268 11.06 10.89 -5.61
CA GLU A 268 11.25 12.35 -5.53
C GLU A 268 11.47 12.88 -4.10
N TYR A 269 11.02 12.13 -3.08
CA TYR A 269 11.26 12.48 -1.68
C TYR A 269 12.75 12.45 -1.31
N PHE A 270 13.57 11.67 -2.03
CA PHE A 270 15.01 11.54 -1.77
C PHE A 270 15.90 12.34 -2.74
N ASP A 271 15.31 13.07 -3.69
CA ASP A 271 15.99 13.99 -4.60
C ASP A 271 16.26 15.35 -3.93
#